data_1e2fe9ee8a9d77f61ca8b134f9563366
#
_entry.id   1e2fe9ee8a9d77f61ca8b134f9563366
#
_cell.length_a   1.000
_cell.length_b   1.000
_cell.length_c   1.000
_cell.angle_alpha   90.00
_cell.angle_beta   90.00
_cell.angle_gamma   90.00
#
_symmetry.space_group_name_H-M   'P 1'
#
loop_
_entity.id
_entity.type
_entity.pdbx_description
1 polymer ?
#
loop_
_entity_poly.entity_id
_entity_poly.type
_entity_poly.pdbx_seq_one_letter_code
_entity_poly.pdbx_strand_id
1 'polypeptide(L)'
;EILATGDLGSLRKIAQATMACMMGGDDFIKTSTGMEAVNATPAVSLVMMRAIREFEARTGQRIGFKPAGGIAKAKDALNYLYLLKEELGDAWLDPALFRFGASRLLTDIERQLEHFVTGRYSAAHRHPMG
;
A
#
# COMPACT_ATOMS: atom_id res chain seq x y z
N GLU A 1 -0.20 12.77 1.95
CA GLU A 1 0.25 13.20 0.60
C GLU A 1 0.21 12.06 -0.39
N ILE A 2 0.08 12.37 -1.67
CA ILE A 2 0.08 11.41 -2.78
C ILE A 2 1.31 11.70 -3.65
N LEU A 3 2.16 10.70 -3.83
CA LEU A 3 3.34 10.80 -4.68
C LEU A 3 3.08 10.10 -6.03
N ALA A 4 3.21 10.82 -7.12
CA ALA A 4 3.18 10.28 -8.47
C ALA A 4 4.48 9.49 -8.74
N THR A 5 4.57 8.29 -8.14
CA THR A 5 5.82 7.51 -8.11
C THR A 5 6.29 7.06 -9.50
N GLY A 6 5.36 6.86 -10.43
CA GLY A 6 5.67 6.57 -11.82
C GLY A 6 6.38 7.72 -12.54
N ASP A 7 6.04 8.95 -12.20
CA ASP A 7 6.57 10.16 -12.84
C ASP A 7 7.92 10.62 -12.25
N LEU A 8 8.24 10.21 -11.03
CA LEU A 8 9.50 10.55 -10.37
C LEU A 8 10.74 9.91 -11.03
N GLY A 9 10.56 8.83 -11.75
CA GLY A 9 11.55 8.25 -12.66
C GLY A 9 12.74 7.53 -12.00
N SER A 10 12.91 7.60 -10.66
CA SER A 10 13.94 6.82 -9.96
C SER A 10 13.58 6.57 -8.50
N LEU A 11 14.05 5.43 -7.96
CA LEU A 11 13.86 5.07 -6.56
C LEU A 11 14.47 6.10 -5.59
N ARG A 12 15.57 6.72 -5.99
CA ARG A 12 16.22 7.78 -5.21
C ARG A 12 15.31 9.01 -5.07
N LYS A 13 14.70 9.45 -6.16
CA LYS A 13 13.77 10.59 -6.13
C LYS A 13 12.51 10.27 -5.32
N ILE A 14 12.03 9.03 -5.39
CA ILE A 14 10.91 8.57 -4.57
C ILE A 14 11.25 8.64 -3.09
N ALA A 15 12.43 8.16 -2.68
CA ALA A 15 12.89 8.26 -1.30
C ALA A 15 12.99 9.70 -0.82
N GLN A 16 13.56 10.59 -1.64
CA GLN A 16 13.69 12.00 -1.33
C GLN A 16 12.33 12.70 -1.20
N ALA A 17 11.41 12.44 -2.13
CA ALA A 17 10.07 13.01 -2.10
C ALA A 17 9.29 12.51 -0.88
N THR A 18 9.37 11.21 -0.56
CA THR A 18 8.73 10.64 0.63
C THR A 18 9.24 11.31 1.90
N MET A 19 10.54 11.48 2.03
CA MET A 19 11.14 12.15 3.18
C MET A 19 10.70 13.62 3.28
N ALA A 20 10.69 14.34 2.16
CA ALA A 20 10.25 15.73 2.12
C ALA A 20 8.79 15.90 2.57
N CYS A 21 7.88 15.02 2.12
CA CYS A 21 6.48 15.02 2.55
C CYS A 21 6.34 14.80 4.06
N MET A 22 7.04 13.83 4.63
CA MET A 22 7.02 13.59 6.08
C MET A 22 7.57 14.77 6.87
N MET A 23 8.65 15.38 6.40
CA MET A 23 9.18 16.61 7.00
C MET A 23 8.21 17.79 6.89
N GLY A 24 7.36 17.81 5.88
CA GLY A 24 6.28 18.77 5.70
C GLY A 24 5.09 18.59 6.64
N GLY A 25 5.05 17.48 7.41
CA GLY A 25 4.01 17.23 8.41
C GLY A 25 2.91 16.28 7.96
N ASP A 26 3.12 15.51 6.90
CA ASP A 26 2.13 14.54 6.45
C ASP A 26 2.03 13.33 7.41
N ASP A 27 0.82 12.95 7.76
CA ASP A 27 0.53 11.78 8.60
C ASP A 27 0.48 10.47 7.81
N PHE A 28 0.28 10.55 6.50
CA PHE A 28 0.13 9.41 5.61
C PHE A 28 0.78 9.67 4.25
N ILE A 29 1.57 8.70 3.78
CA ILE A 29 2.14 8.73 2.42
C ILE A 29 1.45 7.67 1.57
N LYS A 30 0.96 8.09 0.41
CA LYS A 30 0.30 7.22 -0.57
C LYS A 30 1.13 7.13 -1.84
N THR A 31 1.28 5.93 -2.38
CA THR A 31 1.80 5.78 -3.76
C THR A 31 0.72 6.22 -4.74
N SER A 32 1.13 6.78 -5.86
CA SER A 32 0.35 6.94 -7.07
C SER A 32 -1.06 7.55 -6.96
N THR A 33 -1.41 8.30 -7.98
CA THR A 33 -2.76 8.85 -8.18
C THR A 33 -3.75 7.81 -8.70
N GLY A 34 -3.28 6.67 -9.21
CA GLY A 34 -4.06 5.69 -9.97
C GLY A 34 -4.20 6.02 -11.44
N MET A 35 -3.70 7.17 -11.88
CA MET A 35 -3.75 7.67 -13.25
C MET A 35 -2.42 7.52 -14.01
N GLU A 36 -1.39 7.04 -13.34
CA GLU A 36 -0.05 6.88 -13.89
C GLU A 36 0.07 5.60 -14.72
N ALA A 37 1.03 5.57 -15.64
CA ALA A 37 1.35 4.38 -16.43
C ALA A 37 1.86 3.22 -15.55
N VAL A 38 2.62 3.56 -14.50
CA VAL A 38 3.08 2.61 -13.48
C VAL A 38 2.63 3.10 -12.11
N ASN A 39 1.84 2.31 -11.43
CA ASN A 39 1.30 2.61 -10.10
C ASN A 39 2.11 1.93 -8.98
N ALA A 40 1.47 1.52 -7.88
CA ALA A 40 2.16 0.85 -6.79
C ALA A 40 2.90 -0.41 -7.26
N THR A 41 4.17 -0.51 -6.87
CA THR A 41 4.97 -1.72 -7.01
C THR A 41 5.60 -2.09 -5.66
N PRO A 42 5.95 -3.36 -5.44
CA PRO A 42 6.69 -3.75 -4.24
C PRO A 42 8.02 -3.00 -4.07
N ALA A 43 8.75 -2.74 -5.16
CA ALA A 43 10.02 -2.02 -5.11
C ALA A 43 9.84 -0.55 -4.66
N VAL A 44 8.87 0.16 -5.21
CA VAL A 44 8.53 1.53 -4.80
C VAL A 44 8.07 1.55 -3.35
N SER A 45 7.19 0.63 -2.97
CA SER A 45 6.70 0.50 -1.59
C SER A 45 7.80 0.22 -0.60
N LEU A 46 8.76 -0.64 -0.95
CA LEU A 46 9.94 -0.91 -0.12
C LEU A 46 10.73 0.37 0.17
N VAL A 47 11.00 1.16 -0.85
CA VAL A 47 11.76 2.42 -0.70
C VAL A 47 11.00 3.41 0.20
N MET A 48 9.70 3.55 0.00
CA MET A 48 8.86 4.42 0.82
C MET A 48 8.78 3.96 2.28
N MET A 49 8.62 2.66 2.52
CA MET A 49 8.60 2.08 3.87
C MET A 49 9.94 2.26 4.58
N ARG A 50 11.06 2.14 3.87
CA ARG A 50 12.40 2.43 4.44
C ARG A 50 12.56 3.89 4.82
N ALA A 51 12.05 4.81 4.01
CA ALA A 51 12.04 6.24 4.36
C ALA A 51 11.19 6.50 5.62
N ILE A 52 10.02 5.85 5.74
CA ILE A 52 9.16 5.94 6.93
C ILE A 52 9.88 5.41 8.16
N ARG A 53 10.54 4.26 8.07
CA ARG A 53 11.33 3.69 9.17
C ARG A 53 12.46 4.62 9.61
N GLU A 54 13.19 5.20 8.67
CA GLU A 54 14.26 6.15 8.96
C GLU A 54 13.71 7.42 9.63
N PHE A 55 12.59 7.93 9.17
CA PHE A 55 11.93 9.09 9.76
C PHE A 55 11.48 8.83 11.20
N GLU A 56 10.85 7.66 11.46
CA GLU A 56 10.48 7.26 12.82
C GLU A 56 11.71 7.14 13.73
N ALA A 57 12.79 6.54 13.25
CA ALA A 57 14.02 6.38 14.04
C ALA A 57 14.64 7.73 14.45
N ARG A 58 14.48 8.76 13.60
CA ARG A 58 15.02 10.11 13.84
C ARG A 58 14.09 11.00 14.67
N THR A 59 12.78 10.87 14.50
CA THR A 59 11.80 11.80 15.06
C THR A 59 10.90 11.19 16.13
N GLY A 60 10.80 9.86 16.18
CA GLY A 60 9.82 9.14 16.99
C GLY A 60 8.40 9.17 16.42
N GLN A 61 8.18 9.87 15.30
CA GLN A 61 6.86 10.02 14.68
C GLN A 61 6.58 8.88 13.71
N ARG A 62 5.44 8.22 13.88
CA ARG A 62 4.96 7.17 12.98
C ARG A 62 4.11 7.75 11.87
N ILE A 63 4.50 7.45 10.63
CA ILE A 63 3.79 7.88 9.42
C ILE A 63 3.12 6.68 8.80
N GLY A 64 1.85 6.81 8.45
CA GLY A 64 1.08 5.76 7.78
C GLY A 64 1.46 5.59 6.32
N PHE A 65 1.22 4.39 5.78
CA PHE A 65 1.49 4.05 4.39
C PHE A 65 0.26 3.51 3.67
N LYS A 66 0.03 3.96 2.43
CA LYS A 66 -1.11 3.52 1.62
C LYS A 66 -0.66 3.21 0.19
N PRO A 67 -0.30 1.95 -0.13
CA PRO A 67 -0.08 1.55 -1.52
C PRO A 67 -1.40 1.62 -2.29
N ALA A 68 -1.35 2.18 -3.50
CA ALA A 68 -2.52 2.37 -4.35
C ALA A 68 -2.19 2.24 -5.82
N GLY A 69 -3.18 1.77 -6.58
CA GLY A 69 -3.10 1.56 -8.02
C GLY A 69 -2.62 0.16 -8.40
N GLY A 70 -3.44 -0.57 -9.14
CA GLY A 70 -3.12 -1.89 -9.66
C GLY A 70 -3.28 -3.06 -8.67
N ILE A 71 -3.62 -2.81 -7.41
CA ILE A 71 -3.81 -3.85 -6.40
C ILE A 71 -5.25 -4.35 -6.48
N ALA A 72 -5.46 -5.51 -7.09
CA ALA A 72 -6.81 -6.03 -7.35
C ALA A 72 -7.05 -7.43 -6.76
N LYS A 73 -6.01 -8.15 -6.39
CA LYS A 73 -6.10 -9.53 -5.89
C LYS A 73 -5.62 -9.63 -4.45
N ALA A 74 -6.29 -10.46 -3.64
CA ALA A 74 -5.88 -10.75 -2.27
C ALA A 74 -4.42 -11.23 -2.17
N LYS A 75 -3.97 -12.04 -3.13
CA LYS A 75 -2.59 -12.52 -3.22
C LYS A 75 -1.58 -11.36 -3.33
N ASP A 76 -1.88 -10.37 -4.15
CA ASP A 76 -1.00 -9.20 -4.31
C ASP A 76 -0.99 -8.35 -3.03
N ALA A 77 -2.15 -8.18 -2.41
CA ALA A 77 -2.26 -7.49 -1.12
C ALA A 77 -1.43 -8.16 -0.02
N LEU A 78 -1.40 -9.49 0.05
CA LEU A 78 -0.57 -10.23 1.00
C LEU A 78 0.92 -9.91 0.82
N ASN A 79 1.41 -9.75 -0.41
CA ASN A 79 2.81 -9.38 -0.65
C ASN A 79 3.15 -8.02 -0.02
N TYR A 80 2.25 -7.04 -0.08
CA TYR A 80 2.44 -5.74 0.58
C TYR A 80 2.40 -5.87 2.11
N LEU A 81 1.54 -6.73 2.67
CA LEU A 81 1.50 -6.98 4.11
C LEU A 81 2.77 -7.68 4.62
N TYR A 82 3.31 -8.64 3.88
CA TYR A 82 4.60 -9.24 4.21
C TYR A 82 5.73 -8.21 4.20
N LEU A 83 5.78 -7.38 3.15
CA LEU A 83 6.77 -6.32 3.04
C LEU A 83 6.65 -5.31 4.18
N LEU A 84 5.44 -4.90 4.52
CA LEU A 84 5.14 -4.01 5.63
C LEU A 84 5.66 -4.58 6.95
N LYS A 85 5.35 -5.84 7.23
CA LYS A 85 5.78 -6.52 8.45
C LYS A 85 7.30 -6.59 8.56
N GLU A 86 7.99 -6.93 7.48
CA GLU A 86 9.45 -7.03 7.44
C GLU A 86 10.13 -5.68 7.62
N GLU A 87 9.62 -4.62 7.01
CA GLU A 87 10.28 -3.32 7.01
C GLU A 87 9.86 -2.40 8.17
N LEU A 88 8.58 -2.43 8.56
CA LEU A 88 8.02 -1.53 9.58
C LEU A 88 7.58 -2.24 10.86
N GLY A 89 7.32 -3.55 10.79
CA GLY A 89 6.91 -4.34 11.93
C GLY A 89 5.39 -4.39 12.16
N ASP A 90 4.99 -5.17 13.16
CA ASP A 90 3.59 -5.48 13.45
C ASP A 90 2.74 -4.26 13.85
N ALA A 91 3.36 -3.20 14.38
CA ALA A 91 2.65 -1.99 14.74
C ALA A 91 1.94 -1.31 13.55
N TRP A 92 2.43 -1.53 12.32
CA TRP A 92 1.81 -1.02 11.10
C TRP A 92 0.68 -1.90 10.55
N LEU A 93 0.48 -3.09 11.09
CA LEU A 93 -0.68 -3.95 10.75
C LEU A 93 -1.95 -3.45 11.45
N ASP A 94 -2.24 -2.17 11.29
CA ASP A 94 -3.36 -1.45 11.92
C ASP A 94 -3.91 -0.41 10.92
N PRO A 95 -5.24 -0.25 10.80
CA PRO A 95 -5.85 0.73 9.90
C PRO A 95 -5.42 2.18 10.16
N ALA A 96 -4.93 2.49 11.35
CA ALA A 96 -4.38 3.81 11.67
C ALA A 96 -3.07 4.10 10.94
N LEU A 97 -2.30 3.06 10.57
CA LEU A 97 -0.97 3.20 9.95
C LEU A 97 -0.83 2.53 8.59
N PHE A 98 -1.78 1.66 8.19
CA PHE A 98 -1.72 1.01 6.88
C PHE A 98 -3.10 0.87 6.24
N ARG A 99 -3.19 1.18 4.94
CA ARG A 99 -4.42 1.03 4.14
C ARG A 99 -4.07 0.69 2.70
N PHE A 100 -4.98 0.01 2.01
CA PHE A 100 -4.91 -0.16 0.56
C PHE A 100 -5.78 0.88 -0.16
N GLY A 101 -5.28 1.44 -1.26
CA GLY A 101 -6.07 2.19 -2.22
C GLY A 101 -6.43 1.29 -3.41
N ALA A 102 -7.62 0.70 -3.39
CA ALA A 102 -8.03 -0.28 -4.39
C ALA A 102 -9.55 -0.22 -4.60
N SER A 103 -10.01 -0.46 -5.84
CA SER A 103 -11.42 -0.50 -6.19
C SER A 103 -11.99 -1.92 -6.30
N ARG A 104 -11.16 -2.94 -6.54
CA ARG A 104 -11.60 -4.32 -6.81
C ARG A 104 -11.11 -5.33 -5.78
N LEU A 105 -10.23 -4.94 -4.90
CA LEU A 105 -9.60 -5.84 -3.94
C LEU A 105 -10.61 -6.49 -2.99
N LEU A 106 -11.60 -5.73 -2.52
CA LEU A 106 -12.61 -6.24 -1.58
C LEU A 106 -13.38 -7.41 -2.19
N THR A 107 -13.84 -7.28 -3.43
CA THR A 107 -14.53 -8.36 -4.15
C THR A 107 -13.67 -9.62 -4.25
N ASP A 108 -12.37 -9.48 -4.53
CA ASP A 108 -11.48 -10.65 -4.61
C ASP A 108 -11.29 -11.29 -3.24
N ILE A 109 -11.13 -10.50 -2.17
CA ILE A 109 -11.04 -11.02 -0.80
C ILE A 109 -12.31 -11.78 -0.41
N GLU A 110 -13.50 -11.23 -0.68
CA GLU A 110 -14.78 -11.89 -0.40
C GLU A 110 -14.88 -13.22 -1.13
N ARG A 111 -14.48 -13.29 -2.39
CA ARG A 111 -14.47 -14.52 -3.18
C ARG A 111 -13.47 -15.55 -2.65
N GLN A 112 -12.30 -15.14 -2.19
CA GLN A 112 -11.33 -16.04 -1.57
C GLN A 112 -11.87 -16.61 -0.26
N LEU A 113 -12.53 -15.80 0.56
CA LEU A 113 -13.15 -16.25 1.81
C LEU A 113 -14.30 -17.22 1.53
N GLU A 114 -15.16 -16.92 0.55
CA GLU A 114 -16.24 -17.83 0.15
C GLU A 114 -15.67 -19.16 -0.36
N HIS A 115 -14.63 -19.13 -1.18
CA HIS A 115 -13.96 -20.35 -1.64
C HIS A 115 -13.38 -21.16 -0.49
N PHE A 116 -12.76 -20.52 0.49
CA PHE A 116 -12.22 -21.19 1.67
C PHE A 116 -13.29 -21.91 2.47
N VAL A 117 -14.46 -21.30 2.64
CA VAL A 117 -15.57 -21.86 3.42
C VAL A 117 -16.33 -22.94 2.65
N THR A 118 -16.59 -22.72 1.35
CA THR A 118 -17.50 -23.57 0.54
C THR A 118 -16.79 -24.53 -0.41
N GLY A 119 -15.49 -24.32 -0.66
CA GLY A 119 -14.71 -25.04 -1.68
C GLY A 119 -15.05 -24.61 -3.12
N ARG A 120 -15.86 -23.57 -3.34
CA ARG A 120 -16.30 -23.11 -4.65
C ARG A 120 -16.09 -21.60 -4.81
N TYR A 121 -15.65 -21.16 -5.98
CA TYR A 121 -15.61 -19.73 -6.31
C TYR A 121 -16.98 -19.22 -6.71
N SER A 122 -17.42 -18.16 -6.08
CA SER A 122 -18.63 -17.45 -6.48
C SER A 122 -18.40 -16.56 -7.70
N ALA A 123 -19.47 -16.24 -8.39
CA ALA A 123 -19.44 -15.24 -9.45
C ALA A 123 -19.25 -13.83 -8.84
N ALA A 124 -18.44 -12.99 -9.49
CA ALA A 124 -18.13 -11.66 -9.00
C ALA A 124 -19.36 -10.78 -8.78
N HIS A 125 -20.39 -10.91 -9.63
CA HIS A 125 -21.64 -10.13 -9.52
C HIS A 125 -22.48 -10.42 -8.26
N ARG A 126 -22.13 -11.46 -7.49
CA ARG A 126 -22.81 -11.77 -6.22
C ARG A 126 -22.26 -10.95 -5.05
N HIS A 127 -21.19 -10.19 -5.26
CA HIS A 127 -20.56 -9.37 -4.25
C HIS A 127 -20.89 -7.88 -4.45
N PRO A 128 -20.98 -7.07 -3.37
CA PRO A 128 -21.42 -5.68 -3.46
C PRO A 128 -20.59 -4.79 -4.38
N MET A 129 -19.32 -5.15 -4.58
CA MET A 129 -18.37 -4.41 -5.43
C MET A 129 -18.12 -5.12 -6.76
N GLY A 130 -18.92 -6.10 -7.07
CA GLY A 130 -18.83 -6.93 -8.28
C GLY A 130 -19.39 -6.28 -9.54
#